data_31728d7202b6dc1b34fb25a8ab2b55f2
#
_entry.id   31728d7202b6dc1b34fb25a8ab2b55f2
#
_cell.length_a   1.000
_cell.length_b   1.000
_cell.length_c   1.000
_cell.angle_alpha   90.00
_cell.angle_beta   90.00
_cell.angle_gamma   90.00
#
_symmetry.space_group_name_H-M   'P 1'
#
loop_
_entity.id
_entity.type
_entity.pdbx_description
1 polymer ?
#
loop_
_entity_poly.entity_id
_entity_poly.type
_entity_poly.pdbx_seq_one_letter_code
_entity_poly.pdbx_strand_id
1 'polypeptide(L)'
;SGRAELDAWLMSPLEPITTKDPLLARLFFAARLGHERVDAFLSEAEERIRRELEELEAIDIDVVDLDTAMKAAVLRYGIDGTKTQLEWVAQTRRTIAADAGTTRSRATEGTETNDEDSH
;
A
#
# COMPACT_ATOMS: atom_id res chain seq x y z
N SER A 1 -13.19 18.66 16.83
CA SER A 1 -12.54 17.81 17.81
C SER A 1 -12.28 16.42 17.24
N GLY A 2 -11.30 15.71 17.80
CA GLY A 2 -10.97 14.37 17.33
C GLY A 2 -12.13 13.38 17.42
N ARG A 3 -13.03 13.61 18.38
CA ARG A 3 -14.20 12.75 18.54
C ARG A 3 -15.19 12.95 17.39
N ALA A 4 -15.40 14.19 16.98
CA ALA A 4 -16.28 14.48 15.86
C ALA A 4 -15.73 13.90 14.57
N GLU A 5 -14.42 13.98 14.38
CA GLU A 5 -13.76 13.39 13.21
C GLU A 5 -13.88 11.87 13.20
N LEU A 6 -13.72 11.23 14.37
CA LEU A 6 -13.87 9.80 14.49
C LEU A 6 -15.32 9.38 14.22
N ASP A 7 -16.30 10.10 14.77
CA ASP A 7 -17.70 9.82 14.54
C ASP A 7 -18.05 9.95 13.05
N ALA A 8 -17.55 11.00 12.39
CA ALA A 8 -17.76 11.20 10.97
C ALA A 8 -17.16 10.05 10.16
N TRP A 9 -15.96 9.60 10.54
CA TRP A 9 -15.30 8.49 9.87
C TRP A 9 -16.09 7.18 10.03
N LEU A 10 -16.57 6.90 11.24
CA LEU A 10 -17.35 5.69 11.53
C LEU A 10 -18.69 5.68 10.82
N MET A 11 -19.26 6.85 10.59
CA MET A 11 -20.55 7.00 9.93
C MET A 11 -20.42 7.10 8.42
N SER A 12 -19.22 7.23 7.88
CA SER A 12 -19.07 7.34 6.43
C SER A 12 -19.44 6.03 5.75
N PRO A 13 -20.11 6.09 4.58
CA PRO A 13 -20.47 4.88 3.88
C PRO A 13 -19.21 4.15 3.41
N LEU A 14 -19.31 2.83 3.37
CA LEU A 14 -18.24 2.00 2.82
C LEU A 14 -18.21 2.20 1.31
N GLU A 15 -17.20 2.89 0.84
CA GLU A 15 -17.02 3.09 -0.58
C GLU A 15 -15.93 2.20 -1.11
N PRO A 16 -15.97 1.87 -2.41
CA PRO A 16 -14.88 1.09 -3.00
C PRO A 16 -13.55 1.78 -2.78
N ILE A 17 -12.61 1.04 -2.22
CA ILE A 17 -11.27 1.54 -1.92
C ILE A 17 -10.61 2.14 -3.15
N THR A 18 -10.86 1.53 -4.32
CA THR A 18 -10.25 1.92 -5.59
C THR A 18 -10.63 3.32 -6.05
N THR A 19 -11.73 3.88 -5.55
CA THR A 19 -12.18 5.19 -6.00
C THR A 19 -11.70 6.34 -5.14
N LYS A 20 -11.32 6.07 -3.88
CA LYS A 20 -10.95 7.13 -2.95
C LYS A 20 -9.56 7.02 -2.34
N ASP A 21 -8.89 5.89 -2.52
CA ASP A 21 -7.54 5.73 -1.98
C ASP A 21 -6.54 6.37 -2.94
N PRO A 22 -5.89 7.48 -2.54
CA PRO A 22 -4.91 8.14 -3.40
C PRO A 22 -3.74 7.25 -3.78
N LEU A 23 -3.36 6.33 -2.91
CA LEU A 23 -2.28 5.40 -3.19
C LEU A 23 -2.63 4.50 -4.37
N LEU A 24 -3.83 3.92 -4.34
CA LEU A 24 -4.27 3.03 -5.41
C LEU A 24 -4.45 3.78 -6.73
N ALA A 25 -5.01 5.00 -6.66
CA ALA A 25 -5.18 5.81 -7.86
C ALA A 25 -3.84 6.13 -8.51
N ARG A 26 -2.85 6.49 -7.72
CA ARG A 26 -1.50 6.78 -8.21
C ARG A 26 -0.82 5.54 -8.76
N LEU A 27 -1.08 4.40 -8.14
CA LEU A 27 -0.50 3.13 -8.59
C LEU A 27 -1.04 2.75 -9.96
N PHE A 28 -2.36 2.88 -10.17
CA PHE A 28 -2.95 2.64 -11.48
C PHE A 28 -2.37 3.56 -12.55
N PHE A 29 -2.18 4.82 -12.20
CA PHE A 29 -1.59 5.78 -13.12
C PHE A 29 -0.13 5.44 -13.41
N ALA A 30 0.63 5.09 -12.39
CA ALA A 30 2.04 4.73 -12.52
C ALA A 30 2.25 3.48 -13.37
N ALA A 31 1.27 2.57 -13.36
CA ALA A 31 1.36 1.34 -14.15
C ALA A 31 1.51 1.62 -15.65
N ARG A 32 1.00 2.75 -16.12
CA ARG A 32 1.13 3.16 -17.51
C ARG A 32 2.55 3.59 -17.87
N LEU A 33 3.35 3.90 -16.85
CA LEU A 33 4.72 4.39 -17.02
C LEU A 33 5.76 3.28 -16.97
N GLY A 34 5.34 2.07 -16.64
CA GLY A 34 6.20 0.89 -16.65
C GLY A 34 6.65 0.43 -15.28
N HIS A 35 7.29 -0.71 -15.24
CA HIS A 35 7.67 -1.40 -14.00
C HIS A 35 8.59 -0.57 -13.11
N GLU A 36 9.55 0.12 -13.69
CA GLU A 36 10.50 0.92 -12.93
C GLU A 36 9.82 2.05 -12.18
N ARG A 37 8.86 2.71 -12.82
CA ARG A 37 8.11 3.79 -12.20
C ARG A 37 7.20 3.28 -11.09
N VAL A 38 6.57 2.15 -11.33
CA VAL A 38 5.73 1.51 -10.32
C VAL A 38 6.58 1.14 -9.10
N ASP A 39 7.73 0.51 -9.32
CA ASP A 39 8.61 0.13 -8.23
C ASP A 39 9.13 1.34 -7.46
N ALA A 40 9.54 2.41 -8.15
CA ALA A 40 9.98 3.63 -7.52
C ALA A 40 8.89 4.24 -6.65
N PHE A 41 7.67 4.29 -7.15
CA PHE A 41 6.53 4.79 -6.41
C PHE A 41 6.25 3.95 -5.17
N LEU A 42 6.26 2.62 -5.33
CA LEU A 42 6.02 1.72 -4.20
C LEU A 42 7.13 1.79 -3.16
N SER A 43 8.38 1.98 -3.60
CA SER A 43 9.51 2.14 -2.70
C SER A 43 9.35 3.38 -1.82
N GLU A 44 8.95 4.50 -2.41
CA GLU A 44 8.68 5.72 -1.66
C GLU A 44 7.52 5.55 -0.70
N ALA A 45 6.45 4.89 -1.17
CA ALA A 45 5.29 4.61 -0.33
C ALA A 45 5.67 3.72 0.85
N GLU A 46 6.49 2.70 0.60
CA GLU A 46 6.95 1.80 1.66
C GLU A 46 7.70 2.55 2.75
N GLU A 47 8.61 3.43 2.36
CA GLU A 47 9.37 4.22 3.33
C GLU A 47 8.49 5.16 4.13
N ARG A 48 7.55 5.83 3.46
CA ARG A 48 6.62 6.72 4.12
C ARG A 48 5.74 5.97 5.13
N ILE A 49 5.22 4.83 4.72
CA ILE A 49 4.36 4.01 5.59
C ILE A 49 5.16 3.49 6.78
N ARG A 50 6.40 3.09 6.55
CA ARG A 50 7.27 2.62 7.63
C ARG A 50 7.51 3.71 8.67
N ARG A 51 7.73 4.94 8.22
CA ARG A 51 7.89 6.08 9.14
C ARG A 51 6.61 6.38 9.90
N GLU A 52 5.47 6.32 9.22
CA GLU A 52 4.18 6.49 9.89
C GLU A 52 3.96 5.43 10.96
N LEU A 53 4.32 4.20 10.65
CA LEU A 53 4.20 3.10 11.62
C LEU A 53 5.09 3.35 12.83
N GLU A 54 6.33 3.76 12.63
CA GLU A 54 7.24 4.08 13.72
C GLU A 54 6.69 5.20 14.60
N GLU A 55 6.13 6.24 13.98
CA GLU A 55 5.52 7.34 14.72
C GLU A 55 4.32 6.88 15.53
N LEU A 56 3.47 6.04 14.95
CA LEU A 56 2.31 5.51 15.66
C LEU A 56 2.72 4.60 16.82
N GLU A 57 3.73 3.77 16.60
CA GLU A 57 4.21 2.86 17.63
C GLU A 57 4.92 3.59 18.78
N ALA A 58 5.40 4.80 18.53
CA ALA A 58 6.00 5.62 19.56
C ALA A 58 4.99 6.31 20.47
N ILE A 59 3.71 6.35 20.08
CA ILE A 59 2.66 6.95 20.88
C ILE A 59 2.32 6.03 22.05
N ASP A 60 2.39 6.55 23.26
CA ASP A 60 2.05 5.81 24.45
C ASP A 60 0.82 6.42 25.10
N ILE A 61 -0.19 5.61 25.35
CA ILE A 61 -1.44 6.05 25.94
C ILE A 61 -1.66 5.31 27.27
N ASP A 62 -1.73 6.08 28.35
CA ASP A 62 -2.04 5.55 29.67
C ASP A 62 -3.56 5.32 29.76
N VAL A 63 -3.96 4.08 29.84
CA VAL A 63 -5.38 3.74 29.89
C VAL A 63 -5.85 3.83 31.34
N VAL A 64 -6.62 4.88 31.64
CA VAL A 64 -7.11 5.14 33.01
C VAL A 64 -8.64 5.26 33.06
N ASP A 65 -9.29 5.43 31.92
CA ASP A 65 -10.74 5.58 31.82
C ASP A 65 -11.23 5.12 30.46
N LEU A 66 -12.54 5.25 30.22
CA LEU A 66 -13.12 4.84 28.94
C LEU A 66 -12.58 5.65 27.76
N ASP A 67 -12.39 6.95 27.97
CA ASP A 67 -11.89 7.83 26.90
C ASP A 67 -10.51 7.40 26.44
N THR A 68 -9.59 7.18 27.36
CA THR A 68 -8.23 6.74 27.00
C THR A 68 -8.21 5.32 26.46
N ALA A 69 -9.11 4.46 26.93
CA ALA A 69 -9.26 3.12 26.39
C ALA A 69 -9.68 3.16 24.92
N MET A 70 -10.62 4.04 24.59
CA MET A 70 -11.05 4.20 23.21
C MET A 70 -9.95 4.79 22.33
N LYS A 71 -9.21 5.75 22.85
CA LYS A 71 -8.06 6.31 22.14
C LYS A 71 -7.01 5.25 21.86
N ALA A 72 -6.73 4.40 22.84
CA ALA A 72 -5.78 3.30 22.66
C ALA A 72 -6.28 2.30 21.60
N ALA A 73 -7.57 2.01 21.61
CA ALA A 73 -8.16 1.11 20.60
C ALA A 73 -8.07 1.69 19.20
N VAL A 74 -8.31 3.00 19.04
CA VAL A 74 -8.20 3.66 17.75
C VAL A 74 -6.74 3.68 17.28
N LEU A 75 -5.82 3.94 18.18
CA LEU A 75 -4.39 3.89 17.87
C LEU A 75 -3.98 2.50 17.41
N ARG A 76 -4.45 1.47 18.08
CA ARG A 76 -4.17 0.09 17.71
C ARG A 76 -4.72 -0.23 16.32
N TYR A 77 -5.92 0.23 16.02
CA TYR A 77 -6.49 0.07 14.69
C TYR A 77 -5.61 0.74 13.63
N GLY A 78 -5.14 1.95 13.92
CA GLY A 78 -4.24 2.66 13.02
C GLY A 78 -2.92 1.93 12.81
N ILE A 79 -2.36 1.37 13.88
CA ILE A 79 -1.12 0.60 13.80
C ILE A 79 -1.33 -0.66 12.96
N ASP A 80 -2.39 -1.41 13.24
CA ASP A 80 -2.68 -2.65 12.51
C ASP A 80 -2.96 -2.38 11.04
N GLY A 81 -3.70 -1.32 10.74
CA GLY A 81 -3.98 -0.91 9.37
C GLY A 81 -2.72 -0.49 8.62
N THR A 82 -1.83 0.23 9.29
CA THR A 82 -0.56 0.67 8.70
C THR A 82 0.36 -0.52 8.44
N LYS A 83 0.40 -1.48 9.36
CA LYS A 83 1.16 -2.71 9.16
C LYS A 83 0.65 -3.50 7.96
N THR A 84 -0.67 -3.62 7.83
CA THR A 84 -1.28 -4.30 6.70
C THR A 84 -0.93 -3.60 5.39
N GLN A 85 -0.99 -2.28 5.40
CA GLN A 85 -0.64 -1.48 4.22
C GLN A 85 0.83 -1.68 3.85
N LEU A 86 1.71 -1.71 4.83
CA LEU A 86 3.13 -1.93 4.61
C LEU A 86 3.39 -3.30 4.00
N GLU A 87 2.74 -4.34 4.53
CA GLU A 87 2.85 -5.69 4.01
C GLU A 87 2.36 -5.76 2.57
N TRP A 88 1.25 -5.11 2.28
CA TRP A 88 0.68 -5.08 0.94
C TRP A 88 1.64 -4.42 -0.05
N VAL A 89 2.21 -3.30 0.32
CA VAL A 89 3.17 -2.59 -0.55
C VAL A 89 4.40 -3.45 -0.80
N ALA A 90 4.95 -4.05 0.25
CA ALA A 90 6.14 -4.89 0.13
C ALA A 90 5.87 -6.11 -0.76
N GLN A 91 4.72 -6.74 -0.56
CA GLN A 91 4.34 -7.91 -1.36
C GLN A 91 4.09 -7.51 -2.82
N THR A 92 3.46 -6.38 -3.04
CA THR A 92 3.18 -5.86 -4.38
C THR A 92 4.49 -5.57 -5.12
N ARG A 93 5.46 -4.99 -4.43
CA ARG A 93 6.79 -4.76 -5.02
C ARG A 93 7.43 -6.06 -5.48
N ARG A 94 7.35 -7.10 -4.65
CA ARG A 94 7.90 -8.42 -5.00
C ARG A 94 7.19 -9.02 -6.20
N THR A 95 5.87 -8.89 -6.23
CA THR A 95 5.06 -9.41 -7.34
C THR A 95 5.39 -8.70 -8.64
N ILE A 96 5.52 -7.38 -8.60
CA ILE A 96 5.84 -6.60 -9.78
C ILE A 96 7.26 -6.86 -10.26
N ALA A 97 8.21 -7.04 -9.36
CA ALA A 97 9.57 -7.37 -9.70
C ALA A 97 9.64 -8.75 -10.39
N ALA A 98 8.88 -9.71 -9.88
CA ALA A 98 8.80 -11.04 -10.49
C ALA A 98 8.15 -10.96 -11.88
N ASP A 99 7.09 -10.16 -12.01
CA ASP A 99 6.44 -9.95 -13.30
C ASP A 99 7.35 -9.29 -14.31
N ALA A 100 8.13 -8.30 -13.89
CA ALA A 100 9.10 -7.64 -14.75
C ALA A 100 10.14 -8.63 -15.26
N GLY A 101 10.64 -9.50 -14.36
CA GLY A 101 11.58 -10.56 -14.74
C GLY A 101 10.96 -11.55 -15.70
N THR A 102 9.74 -11.95 -15.46
CA THR A 102 9.01 -12.87 -16.32
C THR A 102 8.75 -12.25 -17.69
N THR A 103 8.33 -11.00 -17.73
CA THR A 103 8.08 -10.29 -18.96
C THR A 103 9.36 -10.17 -19.80
N ARG A 104 10.46 -9.84 -19.15
CA ARG A 104 11.76 -9.74 -19.82
C ARG A 104 12.20 -11.09 -20.37
N SER A 105 12.01 -12.14 -19.60
CA SER A 105 12.34 -13.50 -19.99
C SER A 105 11.48 -13.95 -21.18
N ARG A 106 10.19 -13.65 -21.15
CA ARG A 106 9.28 -13.97 -22.25
C ARG A 106 9.62 -13.22 -23.51
N ALA A 107 10.00 -11.97 -23.40
CA ALA A 107 10.38 -11.16 -24.54
C ALA A 107 11.60 -11.77 -25.25
N THR A 108 12.58 -12.23 -24.48
CA THR A 108 13.76 -12.88 -25.00
C THR A 108 13.41 -14.20 -25.66
N GLU A 109 12.63 -15.02 -24.99
CA GLU A 109 12.18 -16.31 -25.53
C GLU A 109 11.31 -16.14 -26.75
N GLY A 110 10.41 -15.14 -26.72
CA GLY A 110 9.55 -14.85 -27.85
C GLY A 110 10.31 -14.42 -29.09
N THR A 111 11.38 -13.68 -28.92
CA THR A 111 12.23 -13.27 -30.00
C THR A 111 12.93 -14.48 -30.64
N GLU A 112 13.47 -15.36 -29.83
CA GLU A 112 14.11 -16.58 -30.32
C GLU A 112 13.10 -17.50 -31.01
N THR A 113 11.93 -17.66 -30.40
CA THR A 113 10.88 -18.48 -30.96
C THR A 113 10.40 -17.91 -32.30
N ASN A 114 10.27 -16.59 -32.40
CA ASN A 114 9.87 -15.96 -33.64
C ASN A 114 10.90 -16.19 -34.76
N ASP A 115 12.16 -16.17 -34.41
CA ASP A 115 13.20 -16.46 -35.39
C ASP A 115 13.10 -17.91 -35.90
N GLU A 116 12.78 -18.82 -34.99
CA GLU A 116 12.56 -20.21 -35.34
C GLU A 116 11.24 -20.41 -36.08
N ASP A 117 10.21 -19.70 -35.63
CA ASP A 117 8.87 -19.84 -36.19
C ASP A 117 8.62 -18.99 -37.43
N SER A 118 9.51 -18.13 -37.78
CA SER A 118 9.36 -17.34 -39.00
C SER A 118 9.47 -18.20 -40.27
N HIS A 119 9.47 -19.43 -40.05
CA HIS A 119 9.30 -20.43 -41.05
C HIS A 119 7.85 -20.64 -41.43
#